data_6c94f69eeb013cdf23e8ef36b80bf5ab
#
_entry.id   6c94f69eeb013cdf23e8ef36b80bf5ab
#
_cell.length_a   1.000
_cell.length_b   1.000
_cell.length_c   1.000
_cell.angle_alpha   90.00
_cell.angle_beta   90.00
_cell.angle_gamma   90.00
#
_symmetry.space_group_name_H-M   'P 1'
#
loop_
_entity.id
_entity.type
_entity.pdbx_description
1 polymer ?
#
loop_
_entity_poly.entity_id
_entity_poly.type
_entity_poly.pdbx_seq_one_letter_code
_entity_poly.pdbx_strand_id
1 'polypeptide(L)'
;MSRTSEEFLKYLDQMKQYDHVLTLLYWDMRTGTPPKGQDGHIKALTHFSMEQFKLERDPKVEEMLETLSQPDEYHELEPQIRFTVTRMKEELEKRKRIPEQFYEAYVEEQALSESAWEEAKQADDYSIFAPHLEKMIQMTEQMTGYTDPGKDVYDVLVDKYERGMDTKTIDRLFEDLKAELIPLVKEILAAPQPDEKKFTGSIPKEEQEAACELLLDYIGFQKDAGTMAESEHPFTLNFSQNDVRITNHYYDKNALSALYSAIHEGGHAIFEQNVNPDYEGTRAESCEYMGIHESQSRFYENILGRNKNFWVPIYEKLCACIPEYRDISLNEFYHEINHVRNSLIRTEADEVTYCFHIILRYEIEKEIFRNHVPVDRLPEIWRDKMQEYLGICPKSDAEGILQDMHWSDGSFGYFPSYLLGSIYDGMYLEQIEKEIGSVDEILASGEIAKITHWLNEKIHRYGSMRE
;
A
#
# COMPACT_ATOMS: atom_id res chain seq x y z
N MET A 1 29.51 -16.32 17.51
CA MET A 1 28.36 -15.48 17.94
C MET A 1 28.60 -15.10 19.38
N SER A 2 28.58 -13.82 19.73
CA SER A 2 28.79 -13.36 21.11
C SER A 2 27.52 -13.60 21.95
N ARG A 3 27.65 -13.52 23.29
CA ARG A 3 26.50 -13.62 24.19
C ARG A 3 25.46 -12.53 23.90
N THR A 4 25.91 -11.31 23.59
CA THR A 4 25.01 -10.19 23.22
C THR A 4 24.25 -10.47 21.95
N SER A 5 24.88 -11.07 20.93
CA SER A 5 24.17 -11.50 19.71
C SER A 5 23.08 -12.53 20.01
N GLU A 6 23.36 -13.53 20.88
CA GLU A 6 22.35 -14.53 21.26
C GLU A 6 21.18 -13.90 22.04
N GLU A 7 21.44 -12.94 22.92
CA GLU A 7 20.41 -12.22 23.68
C GLU A 7 19.57 -11.33 22.73
N PHE A 8 20.21 -10.68 21.74
CA PHE A 8 19.52 -9.88 20.73
C PHE A 8 18.61 -10.72 19.82
N LEU A 9 19.05 -11.90 19.37
CA LEU A 9 18.19 -12.80 18.58
C LEU A 9 16.98 -13.28 19.39
N LYS A 10 17.11 -13.54 20.69
CA LYS A 10 15.96 -13.86 21.55
C LYS A 10 15.01 -12.69 21.70
N TYR A 11 15.55 -11.47 21.77
CA TYR A 11 14.71 -10.27 21.78
C TYR A 11 13.93 -10.11 20.46
N LEU A 12 14.57 -10.30 19.30
CA LEU A 12 13.88 -10.26 17.99
C LEU A 12 12.79 -11.33 17.90
N ASP A 13 13.06 -12.55 18.36
CA ASP A 13 12.04 -13.62 18.41
C ASP A 13 10.86 -13.25 19.32
N GLN A 14 11.13 -12.61 20.46
CA GLN A 14 10.07 -12.12 21.35
C GLN A 14 9.24 -11.02 20.68
N MET A 15 9.88 -10.06 20.01
CA MET A 15 9.18 -9.00 19.27
C MET A 15 8.27 -9.58 18.18
N LYS A 16 8.77 -10.54 17.41
CA LYS A 16 7.98 -11.26 16.40
C LYS A 16 6.72 -11.91 16.98
N GLN A 17 6.79 -12.48 18.19
CA GLN A 17 5.62 -13.07 18.84
C GLN A 17 4.58 -12.01 19.20
N TYR A 18 4.98 -10.79 19.62
CA TYR A 18 4.05 -9.68 19.82
C TYR A 18 3.44 -9.21 18.49
N ASP A 19 4.24 -9.07 17.44
CA ASP A 19 3.77 -8.69 16.10
C ASP A 19 2.73 -9.71 15.62
N HIS A 20 3.00 -11.01 15.78
CA HIS A 20 2.06 -12.07 15.40
C HIS A 20 0.71 -11.95 16.14
N VAL A 21 0.73 -11.72 17.47
CA VAL A 21 -0.50 -11.56 18.26
C VAL A 21 -1.26 -10.30 17.83
N LEU A 22 -0.58 -9.18 17.64
CA LEU A 22 -1.19 -7.92 17.23
C LEU A 22 -1.82 -8.02 15.83
N THR A 23 -1.09 -8.63 14.89
CA THR A 23 -1.58 -8.89 13.53
C THR A 23 -2.80 -9.82 13.54
N LEU A 24 -2.80 -10.86 14.39
CA LEU A 24 -3.94 -11.77 14.54
C LEU A 24 -5.17 -11.06 15.11
N LEU A 25 -5.01 -10.22 16.13
CA LEU A 25 -6.09 -9.42 16.69
C LEU A 25 -6.65 -8.44 15.64
N TYR A 26 -5.77 -7.79 14.87
CA TYR A 26 -6.17 -6.90 13.78
C TYR A 26 -6.95 -7.67 12.70
N TRP A 27 -6.44 -8.82 12.26
CA TRP A 27 -7.11 -9.68 11.29
C TRP A 27 -8.52 -10.05 11.74
N ASP A 28 -8.66 -10.54 12.98
CA ASP A 28 -9.95 -10.97 13.50
C ASP A 28 -10.94 -9.80 13.64
N MET A 29 -10.46 -8.61 14.03
CA MET A 29 -11.27 -7.40 14.07
C MET A 29 -11.84 -6.99 12.70
N ARG A 30 -11.13 -7.29 11.62
CA ARG A 30 -11.52 -6.91 10.25
C ARG A 30 -12.33 -7.98 9.52
N THR A 31 -12.23 -9.24 9.93
CA THR A 31 -12.83 -10.37 9.19
C THR A 31 -13.84 -11.18 9.98
N GLY A 32 -13.67 -11.35 11.29
CA GLY A 32 -14.43 -12.32 12.07
C GLY A 32 -15.12 -11.79 13.33
N THR A 33 -14.63 -10.72 13.94
CA THR A 33 -15.16 -10.22 15.20
C THR A 33 -16.57 -9.66 15.03
N PRO A 34 -17.58 -10.19 15.73
CA PRO A 34 -18.93 -9.62 15.70
C PRO A 34 -18.94 -8.19 16.30
N PRO A 35 -19.83 -7.28 15.82
CA PRO A 35 -19.83 -5.87 16.22
C PRO A 35 -19.82 -5.63 17.75
N LYS A 36 -20.50 -6.48 18.53
CA LYS A 36 -20.52 -6.38 20.01
C LYS A 36 -19.23 -6.90 20.67
N GLY A 37 -18.37 -7.58 19.95
CA GLY A 37 -17.08 -8.10 20.42
C GLY A 37 -15.93 -7.11 20.25
N GLN A 38 -16.07 -6.07 19.44
CA GLN A 38 -15.01 -5.13 19.05
C GLN A 38 -14.30 -4.50 20.26
N ASP A 39 -15.06 -4.05 21.29
CA ASP A 39 -14.47 -3.45 22.51
C ASP A 39 -13.48 -4.39 23.23
N GLY A 40 -13.73 -5.68 23.19
CA GLY A 40 -12.84 -6.68 23.81
C GLY A 40 -11.52 -6.79 23.05
N HIS A 41 -11.59 -6.82 21.73
CA HIS A 41 -10.42 -6.87 20.85
C HIS A 41 -9.59 -5.59 20.92
N ILE A 42 -10.23 -4.41 20.92
CA ILE A 42 -9.55 -3.12 21.09
C ILE A 42 -8.75 -3.09 22.40
N LYS A 43 -9.34 -3.55 23.50
CA LYS A 43 -8.63 -3.62 24.80
C LYS A 43 -7.44 -4.57 24.76
N ALA A 44 -7.58 -5.72 24.12
CA ALA A 44 -6.49 -6.68 23.96
C ALA A 44 -5.38 -6.11 23.08
N LEU A 45 -5.73 -5.54 21.92
CA LEU A 45 -4.78 -4.87 21.01
C LEU A 45 -4.00 -3.78 21.75
N THR A 46 -4.69 -2.89 22.46
CA THR A 46 -4.07 -1.82 23.25
C THR A 46 -3.12 -2.37 24.30
N HIS A 47 -3.52 -3.43 25.03
CA HIS A 47 -2.68 -4.05 26.05
C HIS A 47 -1.38 -4.61 25.47
N PHE A 48 -1.47 -5.43 24.41
CA PHE A 48 -0.29 -6.04 23.79
C PHE A 48 0.60 -5.00 23.07
N SER A 49 0.03 -3.98 22.45
CA SER A 49 0.79 -2.86 21.86
C SER A 49 1.58 -2.11 22.94
N MET A 50 0.99 -1.87 24.11
CA MET A 50 1.70 -1.21 25.21
C MET A 50 2.80 -2.07 25.81
N GLU A 51 2.62 -3.40 25.89
CA GLU A 51 3.68 -4.30 26.36
C GLU A 51 4.84 -4.37 25.35
N GLN A 52 4.55 -4.42 24.04
CA GLN A 52 5.55 -4.33 22.98
C GLN A 52 6.33 -2.99 23.04
N PHE A 53 5.62 -1.88 23.17
CA PHE A 53 6.22 -0.55 23.30
C PHE A 53 7.20 -0.45 24.49
N LYS A 54 6.87 -1.07 25.64
CA LYS A 54 7.77 -1.12 26.80
C LYS A 54 9.03 -1.93 26.52
N LEU A 55 8.88 -3.06 25.79
CA LEU A 55 10.02 -3.91 25.40
C LEU A 55 10.95 -3.17 24.46
N GLU A 56 10.43 -2.42 23.49
CA GLU A 56 11.24 -1.62 22.56
C GLU A 56 12.08 -0.53 23.26
N ARG A 57 11.62 -0.06 24.41
CA ARG A 57 12.27 0.99 25.22
C ARG A 57 13.07 0.45 26.41
N ASP A 58 13.20 -0.87 26.55
CA ASP A 58 14.02 -1.44 27.62
C ASP A 58 15.47 -0.97 27.46
N PRO A 59 16.09 -0.37 28.48
CA PRO A 59 17.51 0.05 28.45
C PRO A 59 18.48 -1.05 28.01
N LYS A 60 18.12 -2.32 28.19
CA LYS A 60 18.93 -3.44 27.71
C LYS A 60 18.99 -3.52 26.19
N VAL A 61 17.92 -3.10 25.50
CA VAL A 61 17.91 -3.07 24.01
C VAL A 61 18.92 -2.05 23.53
N GLU A 62 18.95 -0.87 24.15
CA GLU A 62 19.96 0.15 23.84
C GLU A 62 21.39 -0.37 24.06
N GLU A 63 21.65 -1.00 25.24
CA GLU A 63 22.96 -1.58 25.57
C GLU A 63 23.38 -2.67 24.55
N MET A 64 22.43 -3.53 24.14
CA MET A 64 22.68 -4.52 23.09
C MET A 64 23.02 -3.87 21.75
N LEU A 65 22.24 -2.88 21.31
CA LEU A 65 22.47 -2.17 20.04
C LEU A 65 23.81 -1.42 20.03
N GLU A 66 24.19 -0.78 21.15
CA GLU A 66 25.48 -0.13 21.30
C GLU A 66 26.63 -1.14 21.20
N THR A 67 26.53 -2.27 21.89
CA THR A 67 27.52 -3.34 21.86
C THR A 67 27.66 -3.93 20.47
N LEU A 68 26.56 -4.33 19.84
CA LEU A 68 26.55 -4.93 18.51
C LEU A 68 26.95 -3.97 17.39
N SER A 69 26.93 -2.66 17.64
CA SER A 69 27.43 -1.65 16.71
C SER A 69 28.94 -1.44 16.78
N GLN A 70 29.65 -2.04 17.75
CA GLN A 70 31.10 -1.95 17.79
C GLN A 70 31.72 -2.74 16.63
N PRO A 71 32.80 -2.24 16.00
CA PRO A 71 33.35 -2.84 14.77
C PRO A 71 33.62 -4.35 14.89
N ASP A 72 34.16 -4.80 15.99
CA ASP A 72 34.54 -6.22 16.18
C ASP A 72 33.29 -7.12 16.28
N GLU A 73 32.22 -6.69 16.97
CA GLU A 73 30.96 -7.42 17.07
C GLU A 73 30.17 -7.32 15.76
N TYR A 74 30.08 -6.10 15.18
CA TYR A 74 29.28 -5.82 13.98
C TYR A 74 29.72 -6.63 12.76
N HIS A 75 31.02 -6.82 12.56
CA HIS A 75 31.56 -7.60 11.43
C HIS A 75 31.27 -9.10 11.52
N GLU A 76 31.10 -9.63 12.74
CA GLU A 76 30.78 -11.03 12.98
C GLU A 76 29.27 -11.37 12.80
N LEU A 77 28.38 -10.35 12.70
CA LEU A 77 26.95 -10.53 12.50
C LEU A 77 26.64 -10.94 11.05
N GLU A 78 25.59 -11.74 10.88
CA GLU A 78 25.00 -12.00 9.57
C GLU A 78 24.47 -10.70 8.92
N PRO A 79 24.46 -10.58 7.58
CA PRO A 79 24.08 -9.34 6.90
C PRO A 79 22.72 -8.76 7.32
N GLN A 80 21.69 -9.60 7.44
CA GLN A 80 20.34 -9.18 7.86
C GLN A 80 20.30 -8.72 9.32
N ILE A 81 21.13 -9.29 10.17
CA ILE A 81 21.24 -8.85 11.58
C ILE A 81 22.00 -7.52 11.67
N ARG A 82 23.05 -7.32 10.87
CA ARG A 82 23.72 -6.01 10.77
C ARG A 82 22.75 -4.92 10.31
N PHE A 83 21.96 -5.22 9.29
CA PHE A 83 20.92 -4.33 8.80
C PHE A 83 19.93 -3.97 9.91
N THR A 84 19.41 -4.98 10.63
CA THR A 84 18.48 -4.81 11.74
C THR A 84 19.05 -3.96 12.86
N VAL A 85 20.29 -4.23 13.30
CA VAL A 85 20.99 -3.44 14.34
C VAL A 85 21.09 -1.98 13.91
N THR A 86 21.47 -1.73 12.65
CA THR A 86 21.62 -0.37 12.11
C THR A 86 20.28 0.35 12.10
N ARG A 87 19.23 -0.27 11.59
CA ARG A 87 17.87 0.30 11.52
C ARG A 87 17.29 0.58 12.90
N MET A 88 17.33 -0.39 13.79
CA MET A 88 16.81 -0.23 15.16
C MET A 88 17.54 0.85 15.93
N LYS A 89 18.84 0.99 15.74
CA LYS A 89 19.62 2.07 16.38
C LYS A 89 19.20 3.45 15.87
N GLU A 90 19.03 3.62 14.55
CA GLU A 90 18.54 4.87 13.96
C GLU A 90 17.15 5.23 14.47
N GLU A 91 16.23 4.25 14.52
CA GLU A 91 14.87 4.43 15.04
C GLU A 91 14.88 4.82 16.53
N LEU A 92 15.66 4.14 17.34
CA LEU A 92 15.78 4.41 18.77
C LEU A 92 16.28 5.83 19.03
N GLU A 93 17.30 6.29 18.28
CA GLU A 93 17.84 7.65 18.40
C GLU A 93 16.81 8.73 18.01
N LYS A 94 15.96 8.47 17.01
CA LYS A 94 14.85 9.35 16.67
C LYS A 94 13.78 9.38 17.76
N ARG A 95 13.34 8.20 18.22
CA ARG A 95 12.29 8.05 19.25
C ARG A 95 12.65 8.67 20.59
N LYS A 96 13.92 8.61 21.01
CA LYS A 96 14.42 9.22 22.26
C LYS A 96 14.23 10.74 22.32
N ARG A 97 14.21 11.40 21.16
CA ARG A 97 14.04 12.85 21.07
C ARG A 97 12.59 13.30 21.25
N ILE A 98 11.64 12.36 21.12
CA ILE A 98 10.22 12.67 21.21
C ILE A 98 9.80 12.70 22.68
N PRO A 99 9.29 13.83 23.21
CA PRO A 99 8.78 13.89 24.57
C PRO A 99 7.57 12.96 24.76
N GLU A 100 7.54 12.19 25.85
CA GLU A 100 6.44 11.22 26.12
C GLU A 100 5.06 11.88 26.13
N GLN A 101 4.92 13.02 26.78
CA GLN A 101 3.67 13.77 26.81
C GLN A 101 3.21 14.24 25.43
N PHE A 102 4.16 14.59 24.56
CA PHE A 102 3.83 14.95 23.17
C PHE A 102 3.36 13.72 22.40
N TYR A 103 4.04 12.59 22.55
CA TYR A 103 3.66 11.35 21.85
C TYR A 103 2.27 10.87 22.28
N GLU A 104 1.98 10.91 23.60
CA GLU A 104 0.64 10.58 24.14
C GLU A 104 -0.45 11.48 23.53
N ALA A 105 -0.21 12.80 23.50
CA ALA A 105 -1.14 13.75 22.89
C ALA A 105 -1.29 13.56 21.36
N TYR A 106 -0.22 13.15 20.68
CA TYR A 106 -0.27 12.85 19.25
C TYR A 106 -1.16 11.65 18.95
N VAL A 107 -0.98 10.56 19.70
CA VAL A 107 -1.79 9.33 19.54
C VAL A 107 -3.27 9.59 19.88
N GLU A 108 -3.54 10.38 20.92
CA GLU A 108 -4.91 10.79 21.28
C GLU A 108 -5.56 11.60 20.15
N GLU A 109 -4.84 12.59 19.60
CA GLU A 109 -5.37 13.40 18.50
C GLU A 109 -5.58 12.59 17.24
N GLN A 110 -4.68 11.64 16.92
CA GLN A 110 -4.83 10.74 15.78
C GLN A 110 -6.17 9.99 15.85
N ALA A 111 -6.49 9.38 17.00
CA ALA A 111 -7.77 8.68 17.18
C ALA A 111 -8.99 9.59 17.07
N LEU A 112 -8.91 10.82 17.61
CA LEU A 112 -9.98 11.83 17.51
C LEU A 112 -10.15 12.31 16.06
N SER A 113 -9.06 12.49 15.35
CA SER A 113 -9.01 12.95 13.96
C SER A 113 -9.62 11.89 13.01
N GLU A 114 -9.33 10.61 13.21
CA GLU A 114 -9.94 9.53 12.46
C GLU A 114 -11.47 9.50 12.66
N SER A 115 -11.93 9.58 13.91
CA SER A 115 -13.37 9.65 14.22
C SER A 115 -14.05 10.87 13.60
N ALA A 116 -13.41 12.03 13.66
CA ALA A 116 -13.94 13.27 13.08
C ALA A 116 -13.97 13.18 11.54
N TRP A 117 -12.99 12.54 10.91
CA TRP A 117 -13.00 12.30 9.47
C TRP A 117 -14.15 11.39 9.04
N GLU A 118 -14.40 10.29 9.76
CA GLU A 118 -15.52 9.40 9.49
C GLU A 118 -16.87 10.14 9.60
N GLU A 119 -17.06 10.95 10.66
CA GLU A 119 -18.26 11.76 10.85
C GLU A 119 -18.42 12.80 9.71
N ALA A 120 -17.34 13.51 9.38
CA ALA A 120 -17.32 14.51 8.31
C ALA A 120 -17.69 13.90 6.95
N LYS A 121 -17.14 12.71 6.64
CA LYS A 121 -17.43 11.99 5.39
C LYS A 121 -18.87 11.52 5.30
N GLN A 122 -19.43 11.00 6.40
CA GLN A 122 -20.84 10.59 6.47
C GLN A 122 -21.80 11.76 6.37
N ALA A 123 -21.44 12.90 6.99
CA ALA A 123 -22.24 14.12 6.95
C ALA A 123 -22.05 14.97 5.68
N ASP A 124 -21.04 14.64 4.86
CA ASP A 124 -20.59 15.44 3.73
C ASP A 124 -20.26 16.89 4.15
N ASP A 125 -19.55 17.05 5.25
CA ASP A 125 -19.22 18.33 5.88
C ASP A 125 -17.76 18.37 6.36
N TYR A 126 -16.89 18.95 5.54
CA TYR A 126 -15.46 19.10 5.84
C TYR A 126 -15.18 19.93 7.11
N SER A 127 -16.11 20.81 7.51
CA SER A 127 -15.91 21.68 8.68
C SER A 127 -15.77 20.90 10.00
N ILE A 128 -16.27 19.66 10.05
CA ILE A 128 -16.13 18.76 11.21
C ILE A 128 -14.68 18.29 11.33
N PHE A 129 -14.04 17.96 10.20
CA PHE A 129 -12.68 17.43 10.17
C PHE A 129 -11.59 18.51 10.19
N ALA A 130 -11.83 19.66 9.58
CA ALA A 130 -10.84 20.73 9.40
C ALA A 130 -10.04 21.11 10.66
N PRO A 131 -10.65 21.26 11.87
CA PRO A 131 -9.89 21.60 13.08
C PRO A 131 -8.93 20.49 13.52
N HIS A 132 -9.30 19.22 13.32
CA HIS A 132 -8.48 18.06 13.62
C HIS A 132 -7.34 17.94 12.61
N LEU A 133 -7.63 18.16 11.31
CA LEU A 133 -6.61 18.19 10.27
C LEU A 133 -5.54 19.26 10.55
N GLU A 134 -5.96 20.48 10.92
CA GLU A 134 -5.03 21.57 11.28
C GLU A 134 -4.11 21.14 12.44
N LYS A 135 -4.68 20.51 13.46
CA LYS A 135 -3.92 20.04 14.62
C LYS A 135 -3.00 18.89 14.25
N MET A 136 -3.43 17.92 13.42
CA MET A 136 -2.58 16.84 12.92
C MET A 136 -1.40 17.37 12.11
N ILE A 137 -1.60 18.38 11.25
CA ILE A 137 -0.53 19.04 10.50
C ILE A 137 0.49 19.66 11.47
N GLN A 138 0.05 20.46 12.44
CA GLN A 138 0.93 21.10 13.42
C GLN A 138 1.71 20.07 14.25
N MET A 139 1.06 19.01 14.69
CA MET A 139 1.71 17.94 15.47
C MET A 139 2.67 17.11 14.61
N THR A 140 2.38 16.91 13.34
CA THR A 140 3.28 16.24 12.39
C THR A 140 4.54 17.09 12.14
N GLU A 141 4.41 18.40 11.94
CA GLU A 141 5.57 19.32 11.84
C GLU A 141 6.42 19.28 13.12
N GLN A 142 5.77 19.27 14.29
CA GLN A 142 6.47 19.19 15.57
C GLN A 142 7.17 17.84 15.76
N MET A 143 6.55 16.72 15.34
CA MET A 143 7.13 15.38 15.35
C MET A 143 8.40 15.31 14.52
N THR A 144 8.34 15.82 13.27
CA THR A 144 9.51 15.87 12.38
C THR A 144 10.61 16.78 12.95
N GLY A 145 10.24 17.85 13.64
CA GLY A 145 11.17 18.71 14.35
C GLY A 145 11.96 17.99 15.48
N TYR A 146 11.33 17.00 16.12
CA TYR A 146 12.01 16.15 17.10
C TYR A 146 12.87 15.09 16.43
N THR A 147 12.34 14.38 15.43
CA THR A 147 13.02 13.22 14.82
C THR A 147 14.16 13.63 13.90
N ASP A 148 13.97 14.67 13.10
CA ASP A 148 14.90 15.11 12.05
C ASP A 148 15.09 16.64 12.04
N PRO A 149 15.65 17.22 13.12
CA PRO A 149 15.73 18.67 13.29
C PRO A 149 16.52 19.34 12.15
N GLY A 150 15.92 20.38 11.58
CA GLY A 150 16.55 21.20 10.53
C GLY A 150 16.45 20.64 9.10
N LYS A 151 15.79 19.51 8.91
CA LYS A 151 15.41 19.03 7.57
C LYS A 151 14.10 19.64 7.10
N ASP A 152 13.86 19.62 5.78
CA ASP A 152 12.55 19.93 5.20
C ASP A 152 11.51 18.92 5.70
N VAL A 153 10.39 19.42 6.22
CA VAL A 153 9.36 18.58 6.85
C VAL A 153 8.81 17.57 5.84
N TYR A 154 8.49 18.03 4.63
CA TYR A 154 7.86 17.14 3.66
C TYR A 154 8.84 16.12 3.06
N ASP A 155 10.12 16.46 2.92
CA ASP A 155 11.15 15.47 2.57
C ASP A 155 11.29 14.38 3.65
N VAL A 156 11.19 14.74 4.95
CA VAL A 156 11.20 13.75 6.05
C VAL A 156 9.97 12.84 5.99
N LEU A 157 8.79 13.39 5.67
CA LEU A 157 7.55 12.62 5.57
C LEU A 157 7.60 11.64 4.39
N VAL A 158 8.14 12.04 3.26
CA VAL A 158 8.36 11.15 2.10
C VAL A 158 9.40 10.07 2.43
N ASP A 159 10.54 10.45 3.03
CA ASP A 159 11.61 9.51 3.42
C ASP A 159 11.13 8.40 4.38
N LYS A 160 10.07 8.65 5.13
CA LYS A 160 9.43 7.65 6.01
C LYS A 160 8.87 6.45 5.24
N TYR A 161 8.37 6.66 4.02
CA TYR A 161 7.74 5.65 3.17
C TYR A 161 8.60 5.24 1.98
N GLU A 162 9.48 6.15 1.53
CA GLU A 162 10.40 5.96 0.41
C GLU A 162 11.79 6.42 0.85
N ARG A 163 12.47 5.56 1.59
CA ARG A 163 13.76 5.89 2.19
C ARG A 163 14.78 6.35 1.15
N GLY A 164 15.41 7.51 1.41
CA GLY A 164 16.38 8.14 0.50
C GLY A 164 15.74 8.94 -0.63
N MET A 165 14.40 8.94 -0.76
CA MET A 165 13.70 9.76 -1.74
C MET A 165 13.51 11.18 -1.20
N ASP A 166 13.59 12.16 -2.11
CA ASP A 166 13.31 13.56 -1.82
C ASP A 166 12.26 14.13 -2.78
N THR A 167 11.62 15.21 -2.38
CA THR A 167 10.61 15.87 -3.20
C THR A 167 11.16 16.44 -4.49
N LYS A 168 12.44 16.79 -4.57
CA LYS A 168 13.08 17.27 -5.80
C LYS A 168 13.11 16.18 -6.88
N THR A 169 13.35 14.94 -6.48
CA THR A 169 13.32 13.79 -7.37
C THR A 169 11.89 13.50 -7.82
N ILE A 170 10.93 13.47 -6.87
CA ILE A 170 9.51 13.25 -7.16
C ILE A 170 8.95 14.34 -8.06
N ASP A 171 9.26 15.62 -7.78
CA ASP A 171 8.82 16.76 -8.62
C ASP A 171 9.19 16.55 -10.08
N ARG A 172 10.45 16.18 -10.35
CA ARG A 172 10.91 15.92 -11.72
C ARG A 172 10.14 14.78 -12.37
N LEU A 173 10.00 13.65 -11.66
CA LEU A 173 9.29 12.48 -12.18
C LEU A 173 7.83 12.80 -12.48
N PHE A 174 7.14 13.51 -11.56
CA PHE A 174 5.72 13.82 -11.73
C PHE A 174 5.49 14.91 -12.80
N GLU A 175 6.39 15.88 -12.94
CA GLU A 175 6.31 16.86 -14.02
C GLU A 175 6.53 16.20 -15.40
N ASP A 176 7.50 15.30 -15.53
CA ASP A 176 7.73 14.54 -16.76
C ASP A 176 6.50 13.69 -17.10
N LEU A 177 5.91 13.00 -16.11
CA LEU A 177 4.67 12.22 -16.29
C LEU A 177 3.48 13.10 -16.71
N LYS A 178 3.26 14.24 -16.07
CA LYS A 178 2.18 15.16 -16.44
C LYS A 178 2.30 15.64 -17.88
N ALA A 179 3.52 15.96 -18.30
CA ALA A 179 3.77 16.45 -19.64
C ALA A 179 3.35 15.45 -20.73
N GLU A 180 3.54 14.16 -20.49
CA GLU A 180 3.19 13.08 -21.43
C GLU A 180 1.73 12.59 -21.25
N LEU A 181 1.27 12.43 -20.01
CA LEU A 181 -0.05 11.84 -19.74
C LEU A 181 -1.22 12.78 -20.01
N ILE A 182 -1.10 14.10 -19.74
CA ILE A 182 -2.22 15.03 -19.95
C ILE A 182 -2.68 15.05 -21.41
N PRO A 183 -1.81 15.15 -22.43
CA PRO A 183 -2.23 15.06 -23.83
C PRO A 183 -2.82 13.70 -24.17
N LEU A 184 -2.20 12.62 -23.71
CA LEU A 184 -2.63 11.25 -23.98
C LEU A 184 -4.04 10.98 -23.44
N VAL A 185 -4.31 11.35 -22.19
CA VAL A 185 -5.66 11.17 -21.57
C VAL A 185 -6.73 11.94 -22.34
N LYS A 186 -6.43 13.17 -22.76
CA LYS A 186 -7.37 13.97 -23.59
C LYS A 186 -7.69 13.27 -24.91
N GLU A 187 -6.70 12.66 -25.54
CA GLU A 187 -6.88 11.90 -26.79
C GLU A 187 -7.72 10.63 -26.54
N ILE A 188 -7.40 9.86 -25.50
CA ILE A 188 -8.13 8.64 -25.12
C ILE A 188 -9.60 8.95 -24.82
N LEU A 189 -9.87 9.96 -23.98
CA LEU A 189 -11.23 10.35 -23.61
C LEU A 189 -12.07 10.88 -24.78
N ALA A 190 -11.43 11.40 -25.82
CA ALA A 190 -12.11 11.82 -27.06
C ALA A 190 -12.40 10.66 -28.00
N ALA A 191 -11.80 9.48 -27.79
CA ALA A 191 -12.04 8.29 -28.59
C ALA A 191 -13.38 7.61 -28.21
N PRO A 192 -13.97 6.79 -29.09
CA PRO A 192 -15.16 5.99 -28.75
C PRO A 192 -14.85 5.06 -27.58
N GLN A 193 -15.69 5.11 -26.54
CA GLN A 193 -15.57 4.28 -25.35
C GLN A 193 -16.38 2.97 -25.48
N PRO A 194 -16.02 1.87 -24.78
CA PRO A 194 -16.74 0.61 -24.78
C PRO A 194 -18.17 0.74 -24.19
N ASP A 195 -19.06 -0.20 -24.52
CA ASP A 195 -20.41 -0.27 -23.96
C ASP A 195 -20.43 -1.05 -22.65
N GLU A 196 -20.48 -0.35 -21.53
CA GLU A 196 -20.46 -0.90 -20.16
C GLU A 196 -21.67 -1.79 -19.81
N LYS A 197 -22.76 -1.74 -20.56
CA LYS A 197 -24.04 -2.41 -20.20
C LYS A 197 -23.92 -3.92 -20.03
N LYS A 198 -22.91 -4.54 -20.61
CA LYS A 198 -22.70 -5.99 -20.53
C LYS A 198 -22.11 -6.45 -19.18
N PHE A 199 -21.54 -5.54 -18.40
CA PHE A 199 -20.82 -5.83 -17.16
C PHE A 199 -21.56 -5.36 -15.90
N THR A 200 -22.79 -4.86 -16.05
CA THR A 200 -23.62 -4.35 -14.93
C THR A 200 -24.61 -5.37 -14.39
N GLY A 201 -24.53 -6.63 -14.81
CA GLY A 201 -25.33 -7.74 -14.31
C GLY A 201 -25.06 -8.05 -12.84
N SER A 202 -26.06 -8.59 -12.14
CA SER A 202 -25.86 -9.14 -10.79
C SER A 202 -25.12 -10.46 -10.89
N ILE A 203 -23.97 -10.58 -10.20
CA ILE A 203 -23.15 -11.78 -10.16
C ILE A 203 -23.07 -12.28 -8.71
N PRO A 204 -23.55 -13.52 -8.44
CA PRO A 204 -23.52 -14.09 -7.11
C PRO A 204 -22.12 -14.08 -6.50
N LYS A 205 -22.05 -13.89 -5.18
CA LYS A 205 -20.79 -13.86 -4.43
C LYS A 205 -19.96 -15.13 -4.64
N GLU A 206 -20.60 -16.29 -4.60
CA GLU A 206 -19.93 -17.60 -4.77
C GLU A 206 -19.27 -17.75 -6.15
N GLU A 207 -19.82 -17.11 -7.18
CA GLU A 207 -19.23 -17.08 -8.53
C GLU A 207 -18.01 -16.15 -8.59
N GLN A 208 -18.11 -14.99 -7.92
CA GLN A 208 -16.97 -14.06 -7.77
C GLN A 208 -15.84 -14.72 -6.97
N GLU A 209 -16.14 -15.40 -5.86
CA GLU A 209 -15.16 -16.14 -5.05
C GLU A 209 -14.44 -17.20 -5.88
N ALA A 210 -15.20 -18.02 -6.64
CA ALA A 210 -14.61 -19.05 -7.51
C ALA A 210 -13.68 -18.44 -8.58
N ALA A 211 -14.05 -17.29 -9.13
CA ALA A 211 -13.22 -16.58 -10.10
C ALA A 211 -11.95 -15.99 -9.46
N CYS A 212 -12.04 -15.42 -8.27
CA CYS A 212 -10.90 -14.91 -7.52
C CYS A 212 -9.91 -16.04 -7.17
N GLU A 213 -10.42 -17.19 -6.72
CA GLU A 213 -9.60 -18.38 -6.46
C GLU A 213 -8.87 -18.87 -7.72
N LEU A 214 -9.53 -18.88 -8.89
CA LEU A 214 -8.91 -19.18 -10.17
C LEU A 214 -7.76 -18.22 -10.49
N LEU A 215 -7.96 -16.91 -10.24
CA LEU A 215 -6.94 -15.90 -10.53
C LEU A 215 -5.75 -16.02 -9.60
N LEU A 216 -5.97 -16.22 -8.30
CA LEU A 216 -4.91 -16.44 -7.32
C LEU A 216 -4.05 -17.65 -7.66
N ASP A 217 -4.68 -18.77 -8.06
CA ASP A 217 -3.96 -19.96 -8.55
C ASP A 217 -3.14 -19.65 -9.80
N TYR A 218 -3.72 -18.89 -10.73
CA TYR A 218 -3.07 -18.56 -12.00
C TYR A 218 -1.84 -17.67 -11.83
N ILE A 219 -1.89 -16.67 -10.96
CA ILE A 219 -0.76 -15.77 -10.69
C ILE A 219 0.31 -16.39 -9.79
N GLY A 220 0.01 -17.50 -9.11
CA GLY A 220 0.97 -18.25 -8.30
C GLY A 220 0.94 -17.98 -6.81
N PHE A 221 -0.18 -17.46 -6.26
CA PHE A 221 -0.40 -17.35 -4.82
C PHE A 221 -0.35 -18.74 -4.17
N GLN A 222 0.47 -18.91 -3.14
CA GLN A 222 0.67 -20.18 -2.45
C GLN A 222 -0.40 -20.39 -1.38
N LYS A 223 -1.42 -21.20 -1.68
CA LYS A 223 -2.57 -21.45 -0.78
C LYS A 223 -2.24 -22.27 0.46
N ASP A 224 -1.13 -22.96 0.50
CA ASP A 224 -0.62 -23.64 1.69
C ASP A 224 0.17 -22.69 2.63
N ALA A 225 0.48 -21.49 2.15
CA ALA A 225 1.12 -20.41 2.88
C ALA A 225 0.24 -19.14 2.96
N GLY A 226 -1.06 -19.23 2.68
CA GLY A 226 -1.94 -18.08 2.73
C GLY A 226 -3.42 -18.41 2.59
N THR A 227 -4.27 -17.44 2.87
CA THR A 227 -5.72 -17.57 2.78
C THR A 227 -6.37 -16.26 2.34
N MET A 228 -7.57 -16.34 1.76
CA MET A 228 -8.39 -15.19 1.43
C MET A 228 -9.67 -15.18 2.29
N ALA A 229 -10.01 -14.00 2.84
CA ALA A 229 -11.25 -13.76 3.56
C ALA A 229 -12.00 -12.55 2.98
N GLU A 230 -13.19 -12.25 3.50
CA GLU A 230 -13.94 -11.06 3.14
C GLU A 230 -13.72 -9.95 4.16
N SER A 231 -13.59 -8.70 3.67
CA SER A 231 -13.56 -7.49 4.50
C SER A 231 -14.21 -6.31 3.77
N GLU A 232 -14.45 -5.21 4.48
CA GLU A 232 -15.04 -4.00 3.90
C GLU A 232 -14.12 -3.36 2.83
N HIS A 233 -12.81 -3.38 3.08
CA HIS A 233 -11.77 -2.94 2.15
C HIS A 233 -10.73 -4.04 2.02
N PRO A 234 -10.34 -4.44 0.79
CA PRO A 234 -9.26 -5.39 0.55
C PRO A 234 -7.95 -4.94 1.20
N PHE A 235 -7.20 -5.89 1.73
CA PHE A 235 -5.86 -5.69 2.27
C PHE A 235 -5.07 -7.00 2.36
N THR A 236 -3.75 -6.89 2.45
CA THR A 236 -2.82 -7.99 2.67
C THR A 236 -2.15 -7.85 4.03
N LEU A 237 -2.08 -8.94 4.81
CA LEU A 237 -1.32 -9.04 6.05
C LEU A 237 -0.29 -10.16 5.99
N ASN A 238 0.93 -9.85 6.42
CA ASN A 238 2.01 -10.79 6.59
C ASN A 238 2.21 -11.15 8.06
N PHE A 239 2.04 -12.42 8.41
CA PHE A 239 2.43 -13.00 9.70
C PHE A 239 3.83 -13.62 9.62
N SER A 240 4.13 -14.20 8.50
CA SER A 240 5.42 -14.73 8.04
C SER A 240 5.26 -15.11 6.57
N GLN A 241 6.36 -15.39 5.87
CA GLN A 241 6.28 -15.89 4.49
C GLN A 241 5.41 -17.16 4.33
N ASN A 242 5.17 -17.91 5.41
CA ASN A 242 4.35 -19.13 5.45
C ASN A 242 2.92 -18.90 5.94
N ASP A 243 2.55 -17.65 6.25
CA ASP A 243 1.18 -17.24 6.62
C ASP A 243 0.95 -15.80 6.17
N VAL A 244 0.62 -15.64 4.89
CA VAL A 244 0.26 -14.36 4.27
C VAL A 244 -1.22 -14.38 3.94
N ARG A 245 -2.00 -13.47 4.53
CA ARG A 245 -3.45 -13.45 4.40
C ARG A 245 -3.90 -12.23 3.64
N ILE A 246 -4.81 -12.46 2.68
CA ILE A 246 -5.43 -11.40 1.88
C ILE A 246 -6.92 -11.33 2.18
N THR A 247 -7.52 -10.18 1.92
CA THR A 247 -8.96 -10.04 1.95
C THR A 247 -9.48 -9.50 0.62
N ASN A 248 -10.78 -9.68 0.38
CA ASN A 248 -11.47 -9.19 -0.79
C ASN A 248 -12.84 -8.62 -0.40
N HIS A 249 -13.46 -7.89 -1.32
CA HIS A 249 -14.83 -7.41 -1.18
C HIS A 249 -15.64 -7.75 -2.44
N TYR A 250 -16.92 -8.12 -2.26
CA TYR A 250 -17.75 -8.61 -3.35
C TYR A 250 -18.95 -7.68 -3.57
N TYR A 251 -19.01 -7.08 -4.75
CA TYR A 251 -20.11 -6.20 -5.15
C TYR A 251 -21.05 -6.92 -6.11
N ASP A 252 -22.35 -6.90 -5.81
CA ASP A 252 -23.40 -7.56 -6.61
C ASP A 252 -23.33 -7.20 -8.12
N LYS A 253 -23.02 -5.94 -8.44
CA LYS A 253 -23.04 -5.41 -9.81
C LYS A 253 -21.67 -4.97 -10.34
N ASN A 254 -20.59 -5.32 -9.66
CA ASN A 254 -19.24 -4.96 -10.05
C ASN A 254 -18.25 -6.08 -9.70
N ALA A 255 -18.44 -7.24 -10.32
CA ALA A 255 -17.54 -8.38 -10.10
C ALA A 255 -16.09 -8.09 -10.53
N LEU A 256 -15.87 -7.19 -11.50
CA LEU A 256 -14.52 -6.80 -11.92
C LEU A 256 -13.71 -6.20 -10.76
N SER A 257 -14.36 -5.46 -9.86
CA SER A 257 -13.70 -4.94 -8.65
C SER A 257 -13.11 -6.07 -7.81
N ALA A 258 -13.89 -7.13 -7.54
CA ALA A 258 -13.39 -8.28 -6.78
C ALA A 258 -12.26 -9.03 -7.50
N LEU A 259 -12.36 -9.19 -8.83
CA LEU A 259 -11.33 -9.87 -9.64
C LEU A 259 -10.00 -9.10 -9.58
N TYR A 260 -10.05 -7.77 -9.76
CA TYR A 260 -8.84 -6.94 -9.74
C TYR A 260 -8.27 -6.77 -8.33
N SER A 261 -9.12 -6.69 -7.30
CA SER A 261 -8.65 -6.73 -5.90
C SER A 261 -7.93 -8.04 -5.59
N ALA A 262 -8.43 -9.19 -6.04
CA ALA A 262 -7.76 -10.48 -5.84
C ALA A 262 -6.39 -10.54 -6.55
N ILE A 263 -6.26 -9.97 -7.75
CA ILE A 263 -4.97 -9.90 -8.45
C ILE A 263 -4.03 -8.95 -7.71
N HIS A 264 -4.51 -7.79 -7.28
CA HIS A 264 -3.76 -6.77 -6.55
C HIS A 264 -3.21 -7.32 -5.23
N GLU A 265 -4.09 -7.79 -4.34
CA GLU A 265 -3.71 -8.36 -3.05
C GLU A 265 -2.87 -9.63 -3.22
N GLY A 266 -3.15 -10.42 -4.27
CA GLY A 266 -2.33 -11.56 -4.68
C GLY A 266 -0.90 -11.17 -5.04
N GLY A 267 -0.71 -10.02 -5.70
CA GLY A 267 0.62 -9.47 -6.01
C GLY A 267 1.41 -9.11 -4.76
N HIS A 268 0.80 -8.41 -3.81
CA HIS A 268 1.38 -8.16 -2.48
C HIS A 268 1.74 -9.46 -1.77
N ALA A 269 0.82 -10.42 -1.75
CA ALA A 269 1.02 -11.68 -1.05
C ALA A 269 2.14 -12.53 -1.69
N ILE A 270 2.25 -12.57 -3.02
CA ILE A 270 3.34 -13.28 -3.70
C ILE A 270 4.70 -12.65 -3.35
N PHE A 271 4.78 -11.32 -3.23
CA PHE A 271 6.00 -10.68 -2.73
C PHE A 271 6.37 -11.21 -1.34
N GLU A 272 5.46 -11.11 -0.38
CA GLU A 272 5.67 -11.52 1.02
C GLU A 272 6.00 -13.02 1.15
N GLN A 273 5.36 -13.88 0.37
CA GLN A 273 5.62 -15.33 0.35
C GLN A 273 6.99 -15.70 -0.24
N ASN A 274 7.70 -14.76 -0.87
CA ASN A 274 8.97 -15.03 -1.58
C ASN A 274 10.14 -14.18 -1.07
N VAL A 275 9.98 -13.48 0.05
CA VAL A 275 11.11 -12.86 0.78
C VAL A 275 12.05 -13.96 1.27
N ASN A 276 13.36 -13.66 1.34
CA ASN A 276 14.34 -14.65 1.80
C ASN A 276 14.00 -15.15 3.23
N PRO A 277 13.81 -16.46 3.44
CA PRO A 277 13.47 -17.02 4.76
C PRO A 277 14.48 -16.69 5.86
N ASP A 278 15.75 -16.43 5.51
CA ASP A 278 16.76 -16.03 6.48
C ASP A 278 16.51 -14.64 7.10
N TYR A 279 15.55 -13.88 6.55
CA TYR A 279 15.20 -12.54 7.05
C TYR A 279 14.09 -12.56 8.09
N GLU A 280 13.46 -13.72 8.30
CA GLU A 280 12.35 -13.89 9.21
C GLU A 280 12.64 -13.33 10.61
N GLY A 281 11.74 -12.47 11.12
CA GLY A 281 11.87 -11.80 12.41
C GLY A 281 12.93 -10.69 12.46
N THR A 282 13.46 -10.25 11.32
CA THR A 282 14.42 -9.14 11.23
C THR A 282 13.80 -7.94 10.50
N ARG A 283 14.45 -6.76 10.56
CA ARG A 283 14.03 -5.59 9.76
C ARG A 283 14.20 -5.78 8.25
N ALA A 284 14.89 -6.83 7.83
CA ALA A 284 15.05 -7.17 6.42
C ALA A 284 13.84 -7.90 5.82
N GLU A 285 12.99 -8.52 6.66
CA GLU A 285 11.81 -9.29 6.25
C GLU A 285 10.75 -8.40 5.59
N SER A 286 10.43 -7.26 6.21
CA SER A 286 9.45 -6.32 5.67
C SER A 286 10.06 -5.38 4.63
N CYS A 287 9.25 -4.91 3.68
CA CYS A 287 9.68 -3.90 2.73
C CYS A 287 9.52 -2.50 3.35
N GLU A 288 10.63 -1.77 3.54
CA GLU A 288 10.63 -0.38 4.02
C GLU A 288 10.29 0.63 2.89
N TYR A 289 10.17 0.15 1.66
CA TYR A 289 9.90 0.96 0.46
C TYR A 289 8.49 0.65 -0.03
N MET A 290 7.53 1.52 0.33
CA MET A 290 6.12 1.29 0.01
C MET A 290 5.86 1.29 -1.50
N GLY A 291 6.61 2.07 -2.29
CA GLY A 291 6.54 2.03 -3.75
C GLY A 291 7.00 0.69 -4.34
N ILE A 292 8.02 0.05 -3.77
CA ILE A 292 8.43 -1.30 -4.19
C ILE A 292 7.35 -2.33 -3.85
N HIS A 293 6.74 -2.24 -2.67
CA HIS A 293 5.68 -3.15 -2.26
C HIS A 293 4.42 -2.97 -3.12
N GLU A 294 4.01 -1.72 -3.37
CA GLU A 294 2.89 -1.38 -4.25
C GLU A 294 3.17 -1.73 -5.72
N SER A 295 4.42 -1.68 -6.17
CA SER A 295 4.76 -2.09 -7.52
C SER A 295 4.46 -3.58 -7.76
N GLN A 296 4.51 -4.43 -6.74
CA GLN A 296 4.21 -5.84 -6.92
C GLN A 296 2.71 -6.07 -7.15
N SER A 297 1.85 -5.42 -6.38
CA SER A 297 0.40 -5.47 -6.58
C SER A 297 -0.01 -4.90 -7.94
N ARG A 298 0.50 -3.70 -8.25
CA ARG A 298 0.14 -3.00 -9.48
C ARG A 298 0.74 -3.64 -10.73
N PHE A 299 1.90 -4.26 -10.65
CA PHE A 299 2.46 -5.03 -11.75
C PHE A 299 1.53 -6.18 -12.15
N TYR A 300 1.07 -6.97 -11.18
CA TYR A 300 0.11 -8.04 -11.45
C TYR A 300 -1.25 -7.49 -11.90
N GLU A 301 -1.74 -6.41 -11.28
CA GLU A 301 -3.04 -5.80 -11.59
C GLU A 301 -3.02 -5.13 -12.97
N ASN A 302 -2.09 -4.20 -13.20
CA ASN A 302 -2.12 -3.32 -14.36
C ASN A 302 -1.28 -3.85 -15.53
N ILE A 303 -0.02 -4.22 -15.30
CA ILE A 303 0.85 -4.69 -16.40
C ILE A 303 0.41 -6.06 -16.92
N LEU A 304 0.10 -6.99 -16.02
CA LEU A 304 -0.33 -8.33 -16.41
C LEU A 304 -1.86 -8.43 -16.56
N GLY A 305 -2.63 -8.07 -15.53
CA GLY A 305 -4.08 -8.29 -15.47
C GLY A 305 -4.88 -7.48 -16.49
N ARG A 306 -4.38 -6.30 -16.93
CA ARG A 306 -5.01 -5.52 -18.01
C ARG A 306 -4.51 -5.87 -19.40
N ASN A 307 -3.50 -6.76 -19.50
CA ASN A 307 -3.02 -7.27 -20.78
C ASN A 307 -3.98 -8.37 -21.30
N LYS A 308 -4.39 -8.23 -22.56
CA LYS A 308 -5.27 -9.22 -23.20
C LYS A 308 -4.72 -10.65 -23.14
N ASN A 309 -3.40 -10.79 -23.31
CA ASN A 309 -2.74 -12.09 -23.36
C ASN A 309 -2.73 -12.81 -22.01
N PHE A 310 -2.88 -12.10 -20.90
CA PHE A 310 -3.11 -12.67 -19.57
C PHE A 310 -4.37 -13.54 -19.55
N TRP A 311 -5.42 -13.12 -20.20
CA TRP A 311 -6.71 -13.78 -20.21
C TRP A 311 -6.84 -14.90 -21.25
N VAL A 312 -6.00 -14.91 -22.28
CA VAL A 312 -6.05 -15.95 -23.35
C VAL A 312 -6.09 -17.37 -22.79
N PRO A 313 -5.22 -17.80 -21.86
CA PRO A 313 -5.20 -19.18 -21.36
C PRO A 313 -6.28 -19.48 -20.30
N ILE A 314 -6.92 -18.45 -19.71
CA ILE A 314 -7.84 -18.64 -18.58
C ILE A 314 -9.27 -18.14 -18.81
N TYR A 315 -9.55 -17.41 -19.91
CA TYR A 315 -10.85 -16.77 -20.13
C TYR A 315 -12.04 -17.75 -20.15
N GLU A 316 -11.84 -18.94 -20.77
CA GLU A 316 -12.88 -19.98 -20.76
C GLU A 316 -13.17 -20.50 -19.33
N LYS A 317 -12.14 -20.57 -18.48
CA LYS A 317 -12.30 -20.97 -17.08
C LYS A 317 -12.98 -19.86 -16.27
N LEU A 318 -12.65 -18.60 -16.54
CA LEU A 318 -13.36 -17.45 -15.95
C LEU A 318 -14.85 -17.48 -16.32
N CYS A 319 -15.20 -17.72 -17.60
CA CYS A 319 -16.60 -17.88 -18.04
C CYS A 319 -17.29 -19.12 -17.44
N ALA A 320 -16.54 -20.11 -16.98
CA ALA A 320 -17.09 -21.23 -16.23
C ALA A 320 -17.43 -20.87 -14.78
N CYS A 321 -16.62 -20.00 -14.15
CA CYS A 321 -16.87 -19.46 -12.82
C CYS A 321 -18.01 -18.42 -12.84
N ILE A 322 -18.04 -17.54 -13.86
CA ILE A 322 -19.05 -16.48 -14.03
C ILE A 322 -19.80 -16.74 -15.34
N PRO A 323 -20.92 -17.49 -15.31
CA PRO A 323 -21.68 -17.85 -16.51
C PRO A 323 -22.19 -16.69 -17.34
N GLU A 324 -22.43 -15.53 -16.72
CA GLU A 324 -22.84 -14.28 -17.38
C GLU A 324 -21.83 -13.78 -18.41
N TYR A 325 -20.56 -14.16 -18.28
CA TYR A 325 -19.49 -13.75 -19.20
C TYR A 325 -19.41 -14.63 -20.46
N ARG A 326 -20.18 -15.74 -20.57
CA ARG A 326 -20.13 -16.68 -21.73
C ARG A 326 -20.48 -16.04 -23.06
N ASP A 327 -21.40 -15.05 -23.03
CA ASP A 327 -21.83 -14.32 -24.22
C ASP A 327 -20.98 -13.07 -24.50
N ILE A 328 -19.93 -12.86 -23.72
CA ILE A 328 -18.97 -11.75 -23.85
C ILE A 328 -17.69 -12.32 -24.47
N SER A 329 -17.27 -11.81 -25.61
CA SER A 329 -16.00 -12.21 -26.22
C SER A 329 -14.81 -11.69 -25.42
N LEU A 330 -13.66 -12.36 -25.49
CA LEU A 330 -12.42 -11.88 -24.87
C LEU A 330 -12.04 -10.46 -25.33
N ASN A 331 -12.37 -10.07 -26.58
CA ASN A 331 -12.14 -8.71 -27.04
C ASN A 331 -13.04 -7.69 -26.33
N GLU A 332 -14.31 -7.99 -26.13
CA GLU A 332 -15.22 -7.10 -25.38
C GLU A 332 -14.81 -7.00 -23.92
N PHE A 333 -14.43 -8.12 -23.31
CA PHE A 333 -13.87 -8.15 -21.95
C PHE A 333 -12.59 -7.29 -21.85
N TYR A 334 -11.66 -7.46 -22.78
CA TYR A 334 -10.42 -6.66 -22.85
C TYR A 334 -10.72 -5.15 -22.99
N HIS A 335 -11.68 -4.76 -23.79
CA HIS A 335 -12.08 -3.36 -23.91
C HIS A 335 -12.67 -2.81 -22.61
N GLU A 336 -13.45 -3.60 -21.90
CA GLU A 336 -14.06 -3.17 -20.63
C GLU A 336 -13.01 -2.97 -19.53
N ILE A 337 -12.12 -3.95 -19.35
CA ILE A 337 -11.09 -3.85 -18.31
C ILE A 337 -10.05 -2.73 -18.57
N ASN A 338 -10.01 -2.18 -19.79
CA ASN A 338 -9.17 -1.04 -20.19
C ASN A 338 -10.00 0.22 -20.50
N HIS A 339 -11.22 0.28 -20.00
CA HIS A 339 -12.06 1.46 -20.16
C HIS A 339 -11.49 2.63 -19.36
N VAL A 340 -11.16 3.73 -20.04
CA VAL A 340 -10.62 4.96 -19.43
C VAL A 340 -11.75 5.96 -19.25
N ARG A 341 -11.94 6.44 -18.03
CA ARG A 341 -12.94 7.44 -17.67
C ARG A 341 -12.46 8.34 -16.54
N ASN A 342 -12.90 9.59 -16.57
CA ASN A 342 -12.62 10.48 -15.46
C ASN A 342 -13.46 10.08 -14.25
N SER A 343 -12.81 9.53 -13.21
CA SER A 343 -13.43 9.22 -11.92
C SER A 343 -13.16 10.32 -10.92
N LEU A 344 -14.15 10.66 -10.08
CA LEU A 344 -13.94 11.54 -8.93
C LEU A 344 -13.17 10.83 -7.80
N ILE A 345 -13.36 9.52 -7.68
CA ILE A 345 -12.85 8.69 -6.58
C ILE A 345 -11.57 7.97 -7.01
N ARG A 346 -10.51 8.15 -6.23
CA ARG A 346 -9.18 7.57 -6.50
C ARG A 346 -9.21 6.05 -6.64
N THR A 347 -9.87 5.37 -5.72
CA THR A 347 -9.94 3.90 -5.69
C THR A 347 -10.75 3.30 -6.84
N GLU A 348 -11.58 4.12 -7.53
CA GLU A 348 -12.37 3.74 -8.70
C GLU A 348 -11.72 4.17 -10.02
N ALA A 349 -10.57 4.85 -9.96
CA ALA A 349 -9.89 5.36 -11.14
C ALA A 349 -9.22 4.23 -11.93
N ASP A 350 -9.27 4.33 -13.26
CA ASP A 350 -8.52 3.46 -14.16
C ASP A 350 -7.00 3.72 -14.07
N GLU A 351 -6.18 2.80 -14.62
CA GLU A 351 -4.72 2.87 -14.51
C GLU A 351 -4.11 4.16 -15.07
N VAL A 352 -4.74 4.76 -16.08
CA VAL A 352 -4.22 5.96 -16.76
C VAL A 352 -4.54 7.22 -15.96
N THR A 353 -5.79 7.36 -15.49
CA THR A 353 -6.24 8.54 -14.74
C THR A 353 -5.84 8.50 -13.27
N TYR A 354 -5.55 7.33 -12.71
CA TYR A 354 -5.08 7.16 -11.34
C TYR A 354 -3.87 8.03 -10.99
N CYS A 355 -2.94 8.19 -11.91
CA CYS A 355 -1.74 9.00 -11.71
C CYS A 355 -2.06 10.43 -11.27
N PHE A 356 -3.11 11.03 -11.84
CA PHE A 356 -3.50 12.41 -11.49
C PHE A 356 -4.08 12.52 -10.10
N HIS A 357 -4.77 11.48 -9.62
CA HIS A 357 -5.24 11.43 -8.23
C HIS A 357 -4.08 11.46 -7.23
N ILE A 358 -2.97 10.82 -7.54
CA ILE A 358 -1.78 10.84 -6.69
C ILE A 358 -1.05 12.18 -6.80
N ILE A 359 -0.83 12.67 -8.01
CA ILE A 359 -0.13 13.94 -8.24
C ILE A 359 -0.83 15.10 -7.51
N LEU A 360 -2.16 15.20 -7.62
CA LEU A 360 -2.89 16.29 -6.95
C LEU A 360 -2.71 16.24 -5.41
N ARG A 361 -2.73 15.05 -4.80
CA ARG A 361 -2.54 14.88 -3.35
C ARG A 361 -1.13 15.26 -2.91
N TYR A 362 -0.14 14.79 -3.65
CA TYR A 362 1.26 15.17 -3.45
C TYR A 362 1.46 16.70 -3.49
N GLU A 363 0.87 17.35 -4.49
CA GLU A 363 0.99 18.80 -4.63
C GLU A 363 0.24 19.56 -3.51
N ILE A 364 -0.93 19.03 -3.05
CA ILE A 364 -1.65 19.61 -1.91
C ILE A 364 -0.83 19.45 -0.62
N GLU A 365 -0.22 18.30 -0.38
CA GLU A 365 0.67 18.12 0.79
C GLU A 365 1.87 19.08 0.76
N LYS A 366 2.43 19.36 -0.41
CA LYS A 366 3.46 20.40 -0.55
C LYS A 366 2.94 21.81 -0.21
N GLU A 367 1.72 22.15 -0.63
CA GLU A 367 1.07 23.40 -0.24
C GLU A 367 0.89 23.49 1.28
N ILE A 368 0.50 22.39 1.92
CA ILE A 368 0.35 22.31 3.38
C ILE A 368 1.69 22.57 4.09
N PHE A 369 2.72 21.76 3.81
CA PHE A 369 3.96 21.73 4.60
C PHE A 369 5.01 22.77 4.20
N ARG A 370 4.97 23.31 2.98
CA ARG A 370 5.93 24.32 2.52
C ARG A 370 5.36 25.72 2.44
N ASN A 371 4.10 25.83 2.01
CA ASN A 371 3.45 27.12 1.82
C ASN A 371 2.49 27.45 2.97
N HIS A 372 2.29 26.53 3.94
CA HIS A 372 1.41 26.68 5.11
C HIS A 372 0.03 27.19 4.73
N VAL A 373 -0.54 26.61 3.66
CA VAL A 373 -1.89 26.97 3.20
C VAL A 373 -2.91 26.64 4.29
N PRO A 374 -3.81 27.58 4.65
CA PRO A 374 -4.85 27.32 5.63
C PRO A 374 -5.75 26.16 5.24
N VAL A 375 -6.12 25.32 6.21
CA VAL A 375 -6.90 24.09 5.96
C VAL A 375 -8.29 24.36 5.35
N ASP A 376 -8.89 25.52 5.63
CA ASP A 376 -10.16 25.95 5.05
C ASP A 376 -10.10 26.22 3.54
N ARG A 377 -8.88 26.38 2.97
CA ARG A 377 -8.66 26.54 1.53
C ARG A 377 -8.48 25.22 0.79
N LEU A 378 -8.19 24.13 1.49
CA LEU A 378 -7.87 22.85 0.87
C LEU A 378 -8.99 22.27 0.00
N PRO A 379 -10.29 22.35 0.36
CA PRO A 379 -11.36 21.90 -0.54
C PRO A 379 -11.43 22.67 -1.86
N GLU A 380 -11.10 23.95 -1.88
CA GLU A 380 -11.03 24.76 -3.10
C GLU A 380 -9.86 24.32 -3.98
N ILE A 381 -8.66 24.20 -3.37
CA ILE A 381 -7.45 23.76 -4.07
C ILE A 381 -7.65 22.36 -4.66
N TRP A 382 -8.31 21.45 -3.94
CA TRP A 382 -8.65 20.13 -4.43
C TRP A 382 -9.52 20.21 -5.69
N ARG A 383 -10.60 20.98 -5.65
CA ARG A 383 -11.48 21.18 -6.81
C ARG A 383 -10.76 21.74 -8.01
N ASP A 384 -9.89 22.74 -7.80
CA ASP A 384 -9.11 23.37 -8.87
C ASP A 384 -8.17 22.35 -9.55
N LYS A 385 -7.47 21.53 -8.76
CA LYS A 385 -6.56 20.51 -9.29
C LYS A 385 -7.31 19.37 -9.98
N MET A 386 -8.46 18.93 -9.47
CA MET A 386 -9.31 17.96 -10.15
C MET A 386 -9.81 18.49 -11.50
N GLN A 387 -10.20 19.76 -11.55
CA GLN A 387 -10.60 20.40 -12.82
C GLN A 387 -9.44 20.55 -13.78
N GLU A 388 -8.24 20.86 -13.29
CA GLU A 388 -7.03 21.03 -14.10
C GLU A 388 -6.61 19.70 -14.76
N TYR A 389 -6.52 18.62 -13.98
CA TYR A 389 -5.94 17.35 -14.43
C TYR A 389 -6.98 16.43 -15.10
N LEU A 390 -8.17 16.33 -14.52
CA LEU A 390 -9.19 15.39 -14.95
C LEU A 390 -10.39 16.05 -15.65
N GLY A 391 -10.47 17.40 -15.65
CA GLY A 391 -11.57 18.11 -16.28
C GLY A 391 -12.93 17.91 -15.60
N ILE A 392 -12.94 17.39 -14.37
CA ILE A 392 -14.13 17.15 -13.55
C ILE A 392 -13.98 17.84 -12.19
N CYS A 393 -15.09 18.08 -11.52
CA CYS A 393 -15.10 18.78 -10.24
C CYS A 393 -16.03 18.05 -9.27
N PRO A 394 -15.56 17.68 -8.05
CA PRO A 394 -16.41 17.08 -7.04
C PRO A 394 -17.51 18.05 -6.61
N LYS A 395 -18.72 17.53 -6.42
CA LYS A 395 -19.90 18.30 -6.02
C LYS A 395 -20.08 18.35 -4.51
N SER A 396 -19.37 17.47 -3.80
CA SER A 396 -19.43 17.32 -2.37
C SER A 396 -18.02 17.18 -1.78
N ASP A 397 -17.87 17.35 -0.48
CA ASP A 397 -16.59 17.16 0.22
C ASP A 397 -16.25 15.67 0.31
N ALA A 398 -17.25 14.79 0.41
CA ALA A 398 -17.09 13.35 0.43
C ALA A 398 -16.55 12.80 -0.92
N GLU A 399 -16.96 13.40 -2.05
CA GLU A 399 -16.37 13.10 -3.38
C GLU A 399 -15.02 13.78 -3.62
N GLY A 400 -14.64 14.73 -2.76
CA GLY A 400 -13.42 15.54 -2.85
C GLY A 400 -12.43 15.24 -1.74
N ILE A 401 -12.20 16.22 -0.91
CA ILE A 401 -11.15 16.27 0.12
C ILE A 401 -11.28 15.18 1.20
N LEU A 402 -12.49 14.65 1.43
CA LEU A 402 -12.77 13.63 2.44
C LEU A 402 -12.68 12.20 1.91
N GLN A 403 -12.19 11.99 0.67
CA GLN A 403 -12.11 10.64 0.08
C GLN A 403 -11.26 9.67 0.90
N ASP A 404 -10.06 10.11 1.29
CA ASP A 404 -9.01 9.28 1.87
C ASP A 404 -8.84 9.56 3.36
N MET A 405 -8.56 8.51 4.12
CA MET A 405 -8.30 8.61 5.55
C MET A 405 -6.86 9.06 5.90
N HIS A 406 -5.93 9.01 4.97
CA HIS A 406 -4.48 9.19 5.20
C HIS A 406 -4.11 10.43 6.02
N TRP A 407 -4.80 11.54 5.81
CA TRP A 407 -4.51 12.76 6.58
C TRP A 407 -5.07 12.72 8.00
N SER A 408 -6.12 11.91 8.23
CA SER A 408 -6.70 11.78 9.56
C SER A 408 -5.80 10.99 10.51
N ASP A 409 -5.08 10.00 9.99
CA ASP A 409 -4.12 9.20 10.76
C ASP A 409 -2.68 9.73 10.74
N GLY A 410 -2.44 10.88 10.06
CA GLY A 410 -1.12 11.49 9.94
C GLY A 410 -0.19 10.82 8.93
N SER A 411 -0.72 10.04 8.00
CA SER A 411 0.04 9.38 6.91
C SER A 411 0.40 10.35 5.78
N PHE A 412 0.85 11.55 6.12
CA PHE A 412 1.39 12.51 5.14
C PHE A 412 2.68 12.00 4.53
N GLY A 413 2.87 12.24 3.23
CA GLY A 413 4.04 11.77 2.48
C GLY A 413 3.88 10.35 1.90
N TYR A 414 2.76 9.66 2.16
CA TYR A 414 2.50 8.31 1.68
C TYR A 414 2.08 8.25 0.20
N PHE A 415 1.27 9.20 -0.27
CA PHE A 415 0.69 9.17 -1.62
C PHE A 415 1.69 8.99 -2.75
N PRO A 416 2.90 9.59 -2.73
CA PRO A 416 3.88 9.37 -3.79
C PRO A 416 4.22 7.89 -4.04
N SER A 417 4.23 7.05 -3.01
CA SER A 417 4.54 5.63 -3.11
C SER A 417 3.65 4.88 -4.10
N TYR A 418 2.37 5.23 -4.17
CA TYR A 418 1.43 4.63 -5.12
C TYR A 418 1.84 4.86 -6.58
N LEU A 419 2.29 6.08 -6.91
CA LEU A 419 2.69 6.40 -8.29
C LEU A 419 4.12 5.94 -8.58
N LEU A 420 5.02 5.98 -7.60
CA LEU A 420 6.36 5.39 -7.71
C LEU A 420 6.27 3.89 -8.01
N GLY A 421 5.33 3.17 -7.38
CA GLY A 421 5.06 1.78 -7.69
C GLY A 421 4.76 1.57 -9.17
N SER A 422 3.84 2.37 -9.75
CA SER A 422 3.51 2.30 -11.17
C SER A 422 4.70 2.66 -12.10
N ILE A 423 5.60 3.55 -11.67
CA ILE A 423 6.82 3.87 -12.42
C ILE A 423 7.78 2.67 -12.40
N TYR A 424 7.94 2.02 -11.24
CA TYR A 424 8.78 0.81 -11.14
C TYR A 424 8.24 -0.33 -12.01
N ASP A 425 6.92 -0.46 -12.16
CA ASP A 425 6.30 -1.45 -13.03
C ASP A 425 6.76 -1.33 -14.48
N GLY A 426 6.82 -0.11 -15.01
CA GLY A 426 7.35 0.14 -16.35
C GLY A 426 8.83 -0.25 -16.48
N MET A 427 9.63 0.02 -15.44
CA MET A 427 11.04 -0.37 -15.42
C MET A 427 11.21 -1.90 -15.35
N TYR A 428 10.36 -2.59 -14.56
CA TYR A 428 10.39 -4.07 -14.49
C TYR A 428 9.97 -4.68 -15.81
N LEU A 429 8.91 -4.18 -16.44
CA LEU A 429 8.46 -4.64 -17.76
C LEU A 429 9.59 -4.57 -18.77
N GLU A 430 10.26 -3.41 -18.90
CA GLU A 430 11.38 -3.24 -19.83
C GLU A 430 12.52 -4.22 -19.55
N GLN A 431 12.84 -4.46 -18.26
CA GLN A 431 13.94 -5.34 -17.89
C GLN A 431 13.57 -6.83 -18.05
N ILE A 432 12.33 -7.22 -17.76
CA ILE A 432 11.80 -8.56 -18.01
C ILE A 432 11.89 -8.89 -19.49
N GLU A 433 11.42 -7.99 -20.36
CA GLU A 433 11.46 -8.20 -21.82
C GLU A 433 12.89 -8.33 -22.37
N LYS A 434 13.85 -7.61 -21.80
CA LYS A 434 15.27 -7.73 -22.16
C LYS A 434 15.89 -9.05 -21.72
N GLU A 435 15.50 -9.57 -20.55
CA GLU A 435 16.16 -10.75 -19.94
C GLU A 435 15.49 -12.08 -20.30
N ILE A 436 14.16 -12.13 -20.38
CA ILE A 436 13.42 -13.39 -20.58
C ILE A 436 12.47 -13.42 -21.78
N GLY A 437 12.37 -12.30 -22.54
CA GLY A 437 11.57 -12.18 -23.77
C GLY A 437 10.23 -11.51 -23.58
N SER A 438 9.43 -11.45 -24.65
CA SER A 438 8.17 -10.72 -24.68
C SER A 438 7.19 -11.18 -23.61
N VAL A 439 6.74 -10.26 -22.76
CA VAL A 439 5.70 -10.51 -21.76
C VAL A 439 4.41 -10.98 -22.43
N ASP A 440 4.05 -10.40 -23.57
CA ASP A 440 2.86 -10.81 -24.34
C ASP A 440 2.91 -12.29 -24.76
N GLU A 441 4.06 -12.77 -25.25
CA GLU A 441 4.22 -14.16 -25.67
C GLU A 441 4.20 -15.11 -24.46
N ILE A 442 4.84 -14.72 -23.35
CA ILE A 442 4.85 -15.49 -22.10
C ILE A 442 3.42 -15.63 -21.55
N LEU A 443 2.65 -14.55 -21.51
CA LEU A 443 1.28 -14.55 -21.04
C LEU A 443 0.37 -15.39 -21.97
N ALA A 444 0.45 -15.20 -23.29
CA ALA A 444 -0.35 -15.93 -24.26
C ALA A 444 -0.11 -17.44 -24.20
N SER A 445 1.10 -17.88 -23.84
CA SER A 445 1.42 -19.30 -23.65
C SER A 445 0.99 -19.86 -22.29
N GLY A 446 0.52 -19.03 -21.36
CA GLY A 446 0.16 -19.41 -20.00
C GLY A 446 1.35 -19.64 -19.06
N GLU A 447 2.54 -19.18 -19.44
CA GLU A 447 3.79 -19.40 -18.68
C GLU A 447 4.09 -18.25 -17.69
N ILE A 448 3.06 -17.64 -17.10
CA ILE A 448 3.18 -16.51 -16.15
C ILE A 448 4.19 -16.77 -15.02
N ALA A 449 4.36 -18.04 -14.62
CA ALA A 449 5.35 -18.44 -13.62
C ALA A 449 6.80 -18.04 -13.96
N LYS A 450 7.15 -17.81 -15.24
CA LYS A 450 8.46 -17.27 -15.63
C LYS A 450 8.65 -15.82 -15.16
N ILE A 451 7.59 -15.03 -15.24
CA ILE A 451 7.58 -13.64 -14.79
C ILE A 451 7.67 -13.60 -13.27
N THR A 452 6.82 -14.37 -12.58
CA THR A 452 6.86 -14.51 -11.12
C THR A 452 8.24 -14.94 -10.62
N HIS A 453 8.86 -15.93 -11.28
CA HIS A 453 10.22 -16.37 -10.94
C HIS A 453 11.26 -15.25 -11.11
N TRP A 454 11.16 -14.44 -12.18
CA TRP A 454 12.04 -13.30 -12.38
C TRP A 454 11.89 -12.26 -11.26
N LEU A 455 10.64 -11.92 -10.89
CA LEU A 455 10.34 -11.00 -9.78
C LEU A 455 10.89 -11.55 -8.45
N ASN A 456 10.73 -12.84 -8.18
CA ASN A 456 11.27 -13.49 -6.99
C ASN A 456 12.80 -13.36 -6.91
N GLU A 457 13.50 -13.61 -8.00
CA GLU A 457 14.98 -13.58 -8.04
C GLU A 457 15.55 -12.15 -8.03
N LYS A 458 14.83 -11.19 -8.56
CA LYS A 458 15.34 -9.82 -8.74
C LYS A 458 14.84 -8.85 -7.69
N ILE A 459 13.64 -9.06 -7.14
CA ILE A 459 12.95 -8.13 -6.25
C ILE A 459 12.61 -8.80 -4.91
N HIS A 460 11.71 -9.80 -4.88
CA HIS A 460 11.04 -10.28 -3.67
C HIS A 460 12.03 -10.79 -2.62
N ARG A 461 12.97 -11.63 -3.02
CA ARG A 461 13.94 -12.27 -2.12
C ARG A 461 14.80 -11.30 -1.30
N TYR A 462 14.82 -10.03 -1.67
CA TYR A 462 15.68 -9.05 -0.98
C TYR A 462 14.99 -8.34 0.17
N GLY A 463 13.64 -8.38 0.28
CA GLY A 463 12.91 -7.58 1.27
C GLY A 463 13.41 -6.14 1.29
N SER A 464 13.83 -5.67 2.47
CA SER A 464 14.45 -4.34 2.64
C SER A 464 15.98 -4.30 2.45
N MET A 465 16.64 -5.40 2.09
CA MET A 465 18.11 -5.46 1.99
C MET A 465 18.69 -4.77 0.75
N ARG A 466 17.85 -4.36 -0.20
CA ARG A 466 18.23 -3.55 -1.37
C ARG A 466 17.57 -2.19 -1.30
N GLU A 467 18.38 -1.15 -1.53
CA GLU A 467 17.95 0.23 -1.76
C GLU A 467 17.69 0.48 -3.24
#